data_3e2fc22804a74e66cf995bbc8de9a0cb
#
_entry.id   3e2fc22804a74e66cf995bbc8de9a0cb
#
_cell.length_a   1.000
_cell.length_b   1.000
_cell.length_c   1.000
_cell.angle_alpha   90.00
_cell.angle_beta   90.00
_cell.angle_gamma   90.00
#
_symmetry.space_group_name_H-M   'P 1'
#
loop_
_entity.id
_entity.type
_entity.pdbx_description
1 polymer ?
#
loop_
_entity_poly.entity_id
_entity_poly.type
_entity_poly.pdbx_seq_one_letter_code
_entity_poly.pdbx_strand_id
1 'polypeptide(L)'
;MNVGSTKEKNPEKRISITPDTSKSLKGLGLNIFLEKGYGESLGYKDQEYKDKGVQILNDPKEVLSKSNLICQVKLPIEEEFKNIKENSNLIVSNYNYEKDKKNHQNFYLKSKINIFALNLLPRITRAQSMDVLSSQANLAGYRAVIESIYEYEKAVPMMMTAAGTVPAARVLVVGAGVAGLQAIATAKRLGAIVSATDVRLTAKEQVESLGGKFLTVEGSENLETKGGYAKEAGEDFKKKQAQMLENAASKSDIIICTALIPGKPAPRIINEKMIDNMKSGSVIFDLAVTQGGNAAYSETDKIVVKKGVKIIGIGNVMNKLPLTASNLYAKNIFSFVRNLYSKEKKQFVINMEDEIIKNTLIKGSN
;
A
#
# COMPACT_ATOMS: atom_id res chain seq x y z
N MET A 1 -15.64 -18.76 -18.67
CA MET A 1 -15.74 -18.28 -17.28
C MET A 1 -15.92 -16.78 -17.25
N ASN A 2 -16.66 -16.27 -16.27
CA ASN A 2 -17.05 -14.87 -16.14
C ASN A 2 -16.27 -14.20 -14.99
N VAL A 3 -15.72 -13.04 -15.27
CA VAL A 3 -15.03 -12.17 -14.28
C VAL A 3 -15.85 -10.91 -14.11
N GLY A 4 -16.11 -10.52 -12.87
CA GLY A 4 -16.88 -9.32 -12.56
C GLY A 4 -16.16 -8.38 -11.58
N SER A 5 -16.52 -7.11 -11.65
CA SER A 5 -16.14 -6.11 -10.66
C SER A 5 -17.21 -5.02 -10.58
N THR A 6 -17.54 -4.61 -9.38
CA THR A 6 -18.47 -3.48 -9.10
C THR A 6 -17.67 -2.27 -8.62
N LYS A 7 -18.29 -1.10 -8.60
CA LYS A 7 -17.66 0.11 -8.05
C LYS A 7 -17.33 -0.09 -6.58
N GLU A 8 -16.15 0.38 -6.19
CA GLU A 8 -15.78 0.42 -4.78
C GLU A 8 -16.59 1.48 -4.04
N LYS A 9 -16.83 1.24 -2.76
CA LYS A 9 -17.51 2.23 -1.92
C LYS A 9 -16.53 3.27 -1.37
N ASN A 10 -17.01 4.48 -1.22
CA ASN A 10 -16.25 5.54 -0.58
C ASN A 10 -15.70 5.08 0.80
N PRO A 11 -14.47 5.45 1.16
CA PRO A 11 -13.58 6.38 0.43
C PRO A 11 -12.64 5.72 -0.60
N GLU A 12 -12.77 4.43 -0.94
CA GLU A 12 -11.89 3.77 -1.90
C GLU A 12 -12.16 4.30 -3.32
N LYS A 13 -11.08 4.71 -4.02
CA LYS A 13 -11.16 5.25 -5.39
C LYS A 13 -10.51 4.36 -6.43
N ARG A 14 -9.76 3.34 -6.01
CA ARG A 14 -9.11 2.41 -6.94
C ARG A 14 -10.14 1.47 -7.57
N ILE A 15 -9.79 0.93 -8.72
CA ILE A 15 -10.53 -0.12 -9.42
C ILE A 15 -9.63 -1.34 -9.66
N SER A 16 -10.22 -2.52 -9.78
CA SER A 16 -9.52 -3.79 -9.95
C SER A 16 -9.27 -4.16 -11.41
N ILE A 17 -10.02 -3.60 -12.34
CA ILE A 17 -9.95 -3.90 -13.78
C ILE A 17 -9.90 -2.59 -14.56
N THR A 18 -8.83 -2.34 -15.30
CA THR A 18 -8.70 -1.20 -16.23
C THR A 18 -9.03 -1.64 -17.65
N PRO A 19 -9.27 -0.71 -18.61
CA PRO A 19 -9.46 -1.08 -20.01
C PRO A 19 -8.35 -1.98 -20.57
N ASP A 20 -7.08 -1.70 -20.21
CA ASP A 20 -5.94 -2.50 -20.66
C ASP A 20 -5.94 -3.92 -20.08
N THR A 21 -6.20 -4.05 -18.78
CA THR A 21 -6.26 -5.37 -18.14
C THR A 21 -7.52 -6.15 -18.55
N SER A 22 -8.61 -5.47 -18.90
CA SER A 22 -9.79 -6.13 -19.47
C SER A 22 -9.46 -6.79 -20.81
N LYS A 23 -8.69 -6.12 -21.68
CA LYS A 23 -8.18 -6.72 -22.93
C LYS A 23 -7.34 -7.97 -22.64
N SER A 24 -6.47 -7.91 -21.64
CA SER A 24 -5.62 -9.03 -21.23
C SER A 24 -6.42 -10.22 -20.70
N LEU A 25 -7.44 -9.96 -19.88
CA LEU A 25 -8.37 -10.99 -19.38
C LEU A 25 -9.19 -11.61 -20.51
N LYS A 26 -9.67 -10.83 -21.46
CA LYS A 26 -10.34 -11.34 -22.69
C LYS A 26 -9.42 -12.25 -23.48
N GLY A 27 -8.13 -11.95 -23.57
CA GLY A 27 -7.10 -12.79 -24.21
C GLY A 27 -6.90 -14.15 -23.53
N LEU A 28 -7.34 -14.33 -22.29
CA LEU A 28 -7.43 -15.62 -21.62
C LEU A 28 -8.70 -16.42 -21.97
N GLY A 29 -9.65 -15.81 -22.70
CA GLY A 29 -10.96 -16.41 -23.03
C GLY A 29 -12.02 -16.16 -21.95
N LEU A 30 -11.82 -15.16 -21.07
CA LEU A 30 -12.75 -14.81 -20.02
C LEU A 30 -13.77 -13.77 -20.51
N ASN A 31 -15.03 -13.89 -20.08
CA ASN A 31 -16.03 -12.83 -20.23
C ASN A 31 -15.95 -11.88 -19.06
N ILE A 32 -16.13 -10.59 -19.32
CA ILE A 32 -15.98 -9.56 -18.28
C ILE A 32 -17.28 -8.78 -18.15
N PHE A 33 -17.75 -8.65 -16.92
CA PHE A 33 -18.92 -7.90 -16.53
C PHE A 33 -18.51 -6.78 -15.56
N LEU A 34 -18.81 -5.54 -15.90
CA LEU A 34 -18.58 -4.40 -15.03
C LEU A 34 -19.87 -3.62 -14.80
N GLU A 35 -19.97 -3.00 -13.65
CA GLU A 35 -21.03 -2.08 -13.31
C GLU A 35 -20.94 -0.81 -14.19
N LYS A 36 -22.08 -0.27 -14.62
CA LYS A 36 -22.15 1.01 -15.36
C LYS A 36 -21.44 2.13 -14.60
N GLY A 37 -20.59 2.86 -15.30
CA GLY A 37 -19.78 3.94 -14.73
C GLY A 37 -18.64 3.45 -13.84
N TYR A 38 -18.22 2.20 -13.97
CA TYR A 38 -17.19 1.55 -13.14
C TYR A 38 -15.88 2.34 -13.07
N GLY A 39 -15.40 2.87 -14.19
CA GLY A 39 -14.15 3.60 -14.30
C GLY A 39 -14.27 5.12 -14.31
N GLU A 40 -15.47 5.67 -14.24
CA GLU A 40 -15.73 7.11 -14.47
C GLU A 40 -14.97 8.02 -13.50
N SER A 41 -14.85 7.65 -12.23
CA SER A 41 -14.09 8.41 -11.23
C SER A 41 -12.60 8.55 -11.56
N LEU A 42 -12.09 7.72 -12.46
CA LEU A 42 -10.69 7.71 -12.93
C LEU A 42 -10.55 8.21 -14.37
N GLY A 43 -11.64 8.67 -14.99
CA GLY A 43 -11.67 9.16 -16.35
C GLY A 43 -11.88 8.08 -17.43
N TYR A 44 -12.06 6.81 -17.06
CA TYR A 44 -12.37 5.75 -18.01
C TYR A 44 -13.87 5.70 -18.30
N LYS A 45 -14.25 5.87 -19.57
CA LYS A 45 -15.65 5.79 -20.02
C LYS A 45 -16.07 4.33 -20.23
N ASP A 46 -17.34 4.03 -20.01
CA ASP A 46 -17.93 2.71 -20.31
C ASP A 46 -17.65 2.25 -21.73
N GLN A 47 -17.59 3.18 -22.70
CA GLN A 47 -17.30 2.86 -24.10
C GLN A 47 -15.91 2.26 -24.27
N GLU A 48 -14.90 2.74 -23.55
CA GLU A 48 -13.53 2.19 -23.62
C GLU A 48 -13.47 0.72 -23.20
N TYR A 49 -14.29 0.33 -22.24
CA TYR A 49 -14.45 -1.07 -21.81
C TYR A 49 -15.23 -1.89 -22.85
N LYS A 50 -16.32 -1.33 -23.40
CA LYS A 50 -17.13 -1.98 -24.44
C LYS A 50 -16.29 -2.27 -25.70
N ASP A 51 -15.42 -1.35 -26.11
CA ASP A 51 -14.50 -1.51 -27.24
C ASP A 51 -13.48 -2.66 -27.02
N LYS A 52 -13.25 -3.05 -25.75
CA LYS A 52 -12.45 -4.22 -25.39
C LYS A 52 -13.30 -5.50 -25.19
N GLY A 53 -14.60 -5.46 -25.52
CA GLY A 53 -15.53 -6.58 -25.41
C GLY A 53 -16.01 -6.86 -23.99
N VAL A 54 -15.99 -5.85 -23.11
CA VAL A 54 -16.58 -5.92 -21.76
C VAL A 54 -18.08 -5.65 -21.82
N GLN A 55 -18.85 -6.39 -21.05
CA GLN A 55 -20.28 -6.14 -20.88
C GLN A 55 -20.51 -5.23 -19.68
N ILE A 56 -21.16 -4.12 -19.91
CA ILE A 56 -21.54 -3.14 -18.88
C ILE A 56 -22.98 -3.40 -18.45
N LEU A 57 -23.19 -3.64 -17.17
CA LEU A 57 -24.49 -3.93 -16.56
C LEU A 57 -24.94 -2.77 -15.66
N ASN A 58 -26.23 -2.48 -15.64
CA ASN A 58 -26.76 -1.39 -14.84
C ASN A 58 -26.87 -1.74 -13.35
N ASP A 59 -27.16 -3.00 -13.03
CA ASP A 59 -27.32 -3.48 -11.66
C ASP A 59 -26.04 -4.18 -11.18
N PRO A 60 -25.38 -3.70 -10.11
CA PRO A 60 -24.23 -4.37 -9.51
C PRO A 60 -24.55 -5.79 -9.01
N LYS A 61 -25.80 -6.07 -8.59
CA LYS A 61 -26.21 -7.41 -8.18
C LYS A 61 -26.12 -8.41 -9.36
N GLU A 62 -26.46 -7.93 -10.55
CA GLU A 62 -26.36 -8.73 -11.75
C GLU A 62 -24.89 -9.05 -12.11
N VAL A 63 -23.98 -8.10 -11.92
CA VAL A 63 -22.53 -8.32 -12.08
C VAL A 63 -22.06 -9.42 -11.14
N LEU A 64 -22.41 -9.33 -9.85
CA LEU A 64 -21.97 -10.27 -8.82
C LEU A 64 -22.54 -11.69 -9.06
N SER A 65 -23.84 -11.79 -9.40
CA SER A 65 -24.52 -13.08 -9.59
C SER A 65 -24.10 -13.81 -10.87
N LYS A 66 -23.67 -13.10 -11.93
CA LYS A 66 -23.20 -13.71 -13.20
C LYS A 66 -21.73 -14.11 -13.17
N SER A 67 -20.96 -13.67 -12.17
CA SER A 67 -19.51 -13.85 -12.14
C SER A 67 -19.08 -15.12 -11.43
N ASN A 68 -18.11 -15.82 -12.02
CA ASN A 68 -17.42 -16.96 -11.40
C ASN A 68 -16.18 -16.51 -10.61
N LEU A 69 -15.68 -15.32 -10.92
CA LEU A 69 -14.61 -14.64 -10.23
C LEU A 69 -14.97 -13.16 -10.08
N ILE A 70 -14.89 -12.65 -8.87
CA ILE A 70 -15.07 -11.24 -8.55
C ILE A 70 -13.71 -10.65 -8.14
N CYS A 71 -13.35 -9.50 -8.70
CA CYS A 71 -12.14 -8.77 -8.37
C CYS A 71 -12.52 -7.44 -7.71
N GLN A 72 -12.16 -7.27 -6.44
CA GLN A 72 -12.42 -6.05 -5.67
C GLN A 72 -11.13 -5.57 -4.98
N VAL A 73 -11.07 -4.29 -4.61
CA VAL A 73 -10.00 -3.75 -3.77
C VAL A 73 -10.31 -4.06 -2.30
N LYS A 74 -11.55 -3.83 -1.90
CA LYS A 74 -12.04 -4.08 -0.53
C LYS A 74 -12.87 -5.36 -0.46
N LEU A 75 -12.96 -5.92 0.74
CA LEU A 75 -13.96 -6.95 1.01
C LEU A 75 -15.35 -6.35 0.86
N PRO A 76 -16.25 -7.01 0.10
CA PRO A 76 -17.65 -6.59 -0.02
C PRO A 76 -18.34 -6.59 1.34
N ILE A 77 -19.28 -5.67 1.52
CA ILE A 77 -20.16 -5.69 2.70
C ILE A 77 -21.17 -6.83 2.61
N GLU A 78 -21.83 -7.16 3.71
CA GLU A 78 -22.78 -8.29 3.78
C GLU A 78 -23.85 -8.25 2.69
N GLU A 79 -24.42 -7.09 2.40
CA GLU A 79 -25.46 -6.92 1.39
C GLU A 79 -24.98 -7.25 -0.03
N GLU A 80 -23.75 -6.88 -0.36
CA GLU A 80 -23.12 -7.19 -1.63
C GLU A 80 -22.72 -8.66 -1.68
N PHE A 81 -22.16 -9.17 -0.58
CA PHE A 81 -21.69 -10.54 -0.48
C PHE A 81 -22.81 -11.56 -0.71
N LYS A 82 -24.02 -11.28 -0.24
CA LYS A 82 -25.21 -12.12 -0.48
C LYS A 82 -25.59 -12.26 -1.96
N ASN A 83 -25.15 -11.33 -2.81
CA ASN A 83 -25.42 -11.38 -4.24
C ASN A 83 -24.34 -12.14 -5.02
N ILE A 84 -23.25 -12.53 -4.37
CA ILE A 84 -22.19 -13.32 -5.02
C ILE A 84 -22.69 -14.76 -5.19
N LYS A 85 -22.55 -15.26 -6.42
CA LYS A 85 -22.93 -16.63 -6.77
C LYS A 85 -22.15 -17.64 -5.93
N GLU A 86 -22.83 -18.67 -5.42
CA GLU A 86 -22.18 -19.81 -4.75
C GLU A 86 -21.11 -20.47 -5.63
N ASN A 87 -20.08 -21.01 -5.02
CA ASN A 87 -18.92 -21.62 -5.65
C ASN A 87 -18.11 -20.68 -6.58
N SER A 88 -18.27 -19.37 -6.39
CA SER A 88 -17.45 -18.35 -7.03
C SER A 88 -16.16 -18.09 -6.26
N ASN A 89 -15.25 -17.37 -6.92
CA ASN A 89 -14.00 -16.90 -6.34
C ASN A 89 -14.06 -15.38 -6.14
N LEU A 90 -13.51 -14.89 -5.05
CA LEU A 90 -13.38 -13.47 -4.73
C LEU A 90 -11.92 -13.14 -4.48
N ILE A 91 -11.37 -12.17 -5.19
CA ILE A 91 -10.02 -11.64 -4.96
C ILE A 91 -10.15 -10.25 -4.36
N VAL A 92 -9.42 -10.01 -3.26
CA VAL A 92 -9.35 -8.72 -2.57
C VAL A 92 -7.90 -8.33 -2.31
N SER A 93 -7.63 -7.02 -2.14
CA SER A 93 -6.26 -6.56 -1.88
C SER A 93 -5.79 -6.91 -0.48
N ASN A 94 -6.67 -6.83 0.50
CA ASN A 94 -6.28 -6.95 1.91
C ASN A 94 -7.37 -7.63 2.73
N TYR A 95 -6.94 -8.52 3.60
CA TYR A 95 -7.71 -9.12 4.67
C TYR A 95 -6.94 -8.98 5.98
N ASN A 96 -7.61 -8.49 7.01
CA ASN A 96 -7.06 -8.41 8.35
C ASN A 96 -7.96 -9.22 9.29
N TYR A 97 -7.47 -10.37 9.73
CA TYR A 97 -8.25 -11.31 10.53
C TYR A 97 -8.84 -10.66 11.78
N GLU A 98 -8.07 -9.89 12.53
CA GLU A 98 -8.56 -9.27 13.77
C GLU A 98 -9.67 -8.24 13.51
N LYS A 99 -9.49 -7.42 12.48
CA LYS A 99 -10.47 -6.40 12.08
C LYS A 99 -11.72 -7.02 11.46
N ASP A 100 -11.52 -8.05 10.64
CA ASP A 100 -12.58 -8.69 9.86
C ASP A 100 -13.20 -9.90 10.58
N LYS A 101 -12.74 -10.22 11.79
CA LYS A 101 -13.10 -11.41 12.58
C LYS A 101 -14.62 -11.62 12.72
N LYS A 102 -15.36 -10.57 13.05
CA LYS A 102 -16.82 -10.65 13.21
C LYS A 102 -17.50 -11.06 11.90
N ASN A 103 -17.14 -10.42 10.80
CA ASN A 103 -17.68 -10.72 9.48
C ASN A 103 -17.23 -12.10 9.00
N HIS A 104 -15.97 -12.47 9.29
CA HIS A 104 -15.46 -13.80 8.99
C HIS A 104 -16.29 -14.90 9.66
N GLN A 105 -16.59 -14.79 10.96
CA GLN A 105 -17.37 -15.76 11.69
C GLN A 105 -18.87 -15.77 11.29
N ASN A 106 -19.44 -14.59 11.03
CA ASN A 106 -20.87 -14.47 10.80
C ASN A 106 -21.31 -14.89 9.39
N PHE A 107 -20.54 -14.55 8.37
CA PHE A 107 -20.97 -14.85 6.99
C PHE A 107 -19.87 -15.39 6.06
N TYR A 108 -18.60 -14.98 6.17
CA TYR A 108 -17.57 -15.51 5.25
C TYR A 108 -17.41 -17.02 5.41
N LEU A 109 -17.30 -17.53 6.64
CA LEU A 109 -17.18 -18.98 6.89
C LEU A 109 -18.41 -19.78 6.45
N LYS A 110 -19.59 -19.15 6.48
CA LYS A 110 -20.86 -19.81 6.11
C LYS A 110 -21.12 -19.79 4.60
N SER A 111 -20.40 -18.95 3.88
CA SER A 111 -20.55 -18.84 2.43
C SER A 111 -19.88 -20.02 1.70
N LYS A 112 -20.35 -20.31 0.52
CA LYS A 112 -19.72 -21.26 -0.42
C LYS A 112 -18.89 -20.50 -1.45
N ILE A 113 -18.03 -19.56 -1.00
CA ILE A 113 -17.22 -18.69 -1.85
C ILE A 113 -15.77 -18.84 -1.44
N ASN A 114 -14.88 -18.99 -2.43
CA ASN A 114 -13.44 -19.00 -2.20
C ASN A 114 -12.93 -17.55 -2.13
N ILE A 115 -12.28 -17.16 -1.04
CA ILE A 115 -11.82 -15.80 -0.84
C ILE A 115 -10.29 -15.78 -0.81
N PHE A 116 -9.69 -15.02 -1.72
CA PHE A 116 -8.24 -14.84 -1.84
C PHE A 116 -7.86 -13.41 -1.43
N ALA A 117 -6.90 -13.28 -0.52
CA ALA A 117 -6.40 -12.00 -0.04
C ALA A 117 -4.94 -11.80 -0.47
N LEU A 118 -4.67 -10.83 -1.34
CA LEU A 118 -3.35 -10.67 -1.94
C LEU A 118 -2.30 -10.09 -0.99
N ASN A 119 -2.69 -9.53 0.16
CA ASN A 119 -1.73 -9.16 1.21
C ASN A 119 -1.08 -10.37 1.89
N LEU A 120 -1.59 -11.58 1.66
CA LEU A 120 -1.05 -12.84 2.19
C LEU A 120 -0.14 -13.57 1.19
N LEU A 121 0.18 -12.95 0.06
CA LEU A 121 1.09 -13.52 -0.93
C LEU A 121 2.45 -13.88 -0.30
N PRO A 122 3.01 -15.07 -0.57
CA PRO A 122 4.35 -15.43 -0.13
C PRO A 122 5.40 -14.58 -0.86
N ARG A 123 6.50 -14.27 -0.19
CA ARG A 123 7.62 -13.51 -0.78
C ARG A 123 8.54 -14.40 -1.60
N ILE A 124 8.05 -14.89 -2.70
CA ILE A 124 8.78 -15.72 -3.68
C ILE A 124 8.81 -15.02 -5.04
N THR A 125 9.83 -15.32 -5.85
CA THR A 125 10.03 -14.68 -7.16
C THR A 125 8.82 -14.78 -8.07
N ARG A 126 8.15 -15.92 -8.11
CA ARG A 126 6.95 -16.14 -8.93
C ARG A 126 5.76 -15.25 -8.54
N ALA A 127 5.68 -14.83 -7.27
CA ALA A 127 4.60 -13.98 -6.76
C ALA A 127 4.86 -12.47 -6.97
N GLN A 128 6.06 -12.04 -7.35
CA GLN A 128 6.42 -10.62 -7.46
C GLN A 128 5.45 -9.80 -8.33
N SER A 129 5.04 -10.35 -9.48
CA SER A 129 4.09 -9.65 -10.38
C SER A 129 2.68 -9.51 -9.80
N MET A 130 2.37 -10.25 -8.74
CA MET A 130 1.07 -10.25 -8.04
C MET A 130 1.11 -9.40 -6.77
N ASP A 131 2.29 -8.94 -6.34
CA ASP A 131 2.50 -8.27 -5.04
C ASP A 131 1.87 -6.88 -4.99
N VAL A 132 0.63 -6.84 -4.51
CA VAL A 132 -0.12 -5.61 -4.31
C VAL A 132 0.45 -4.76 -3.19
N LEU A 133 1.08 -5.36 -2.16
CA LEU A 133 1.67 -4.60 -1.06
C LEU A 133 2.85 -3.76 -1.55
N SER A 134 3.77 -4.37 -2.30
CA SER A 134 4.93 -3.67 -2.82
C SER A 134 4.57 -2.63 -3.87
N SER A 135 3.65 -2.93 -4.81
CA SER A 135 3.24 -1.99 -5.83
C SER A 135 2.58 -0.74 -5.25
N GLN A 136 1.73 -0.91 -4.24
CA GLN A 136 1.04 0.21 -3.58
C GLN A 136 1.97 0.94 -2.58
N ALA A 137 2.83 0.22 -1.85
CA ALA A 137 3.79 0.84 -0.93
C ALA A 137 4.79 1.76 -1.68
N ASN A 138 5.22 1.36 -2.87
CA ASN A 138 6.07 2.21 -3.71
C ASN A 138 5.40 3.56 -4.00
N LEU A 139 4.14 3.54 -4.45
CA LEU A 139 3.37 4.76 -4.69
C LEU A 139 3.12 5.57 -3.41
N ALA A 140 2.93 4.89 -2.28
CA ALA A 140 2.76 5.55 -0.99
C ALA A 140 4.01 6.35 -0.60
N GLY A 141 5.20 5.77 -0.76
CA GLY A 141 6.47 6.45 -0.52
C GLY A 141 6.66 7.69 -1.40
N TYR A 142 6.36 7.56 -2.69
CA TYR A 142 6.36 8.71 -3.61
C TYR A 142 5.40 9.81 -3.14
N ARG A 143 4.15 9.46 -2.86
CA ARG A 143 3.13 10.45 -2.52
C ARG A 143 3.38 11.10 -1.16
N ALA A 144 3.92 10.38 -0.19
CA ALA A 144 4.30 10.93 1.11
C ALA A 144 5.28 12.09 0.97
N VAL A 145 6.27 11.97 0.08
CA VAL A 145 7.21 13.07 -0.20
C VAL A 145 6.50 14.26 -0.81
N ILE A 146 5.63 14.05 -1.80
CA ILE A 146 4.92 15.14 -2.49
C ILE A 146 3.99 15.89 -1.52
N GLU A 147 3.20 15.18 -0.70
CA GLU A 147 2.34 15.80 0.32
C GLU A 147 3.16 16.56 1.38
N SER A 148 4.30 15.98 1.80
CA SER A 148 5.19 16.65 2.76
C SER A 148 5.77 17.94 2.21
N ILE A 149 6.18 17.95 0.96
CA ILE A 149 6.73 19.13 0.29
C ILE A 149 5.67 20.22 0.12
N TYR A 150 4.46 19.83 -0.23
CA TYR A 150 3.32 20.73 -0.34
C TYR A 150 3.05 21.46 0.99
N GLU A 151 3.08 20.73 2.10
CA GLU A 151 2.84 21.28 3.45
C GLU A 151 4.07 21.97 4.07
N TYR A 152 5.26 21.74 3.53
CA TYR A 152 6.52 22.33 4.06
C TYR A 152 6.62 23.83 3.81
N GLU A 153 5.96 24.35 2.79
CA GLU A 153 5.88 25.80 2.47
C GLU A 153 7.25 26.48 2.27
N LYS A 154 8.32 25.72 2.01
CA LYS A 154 9.67 26.20 1.72
C LYS A 154 10.25 25.46 0.52
N ALA A 155 11.30 26.01 -0.09
CA ALA A 155 12.00 25.34 -1.17
C ALA A 155 12.70 24.06 -0.68
N VAL A 156 12.71 23.04 -1.53
CA VAL A 156 13.36 21.75 -1.23
C VAL A 156 14.78 21.70 -1.79
N PRO A 157 15.02 22.01 -3.07
CA PRO A 157 16.39 22.00 -3.60
C PRO A 157 17.20 23.20 -3.12
N MET A 158 18.52 23.05 -3.11
CA MET A 158 19.40 24.19 -3.03
C MET A 158 19.22 25.11 -4.25
N MET A 159 19.10 26.40 -4.03
CA MET A 159 19.00 27.39 -5.10
C MET A 159 19.92 28.58 -4.82
N MET A 160 20.49 29.13 -5.88
CA MET A 160 21.25 30.38 -5.84
C MET A 160 20.41 31.47 -6.48
N THR A 161 20.19 32.57 -5.77
CA THR A 161 19.44 33.73 -6.25
C THR A 161 20.27 35.00 -6.11
N ALA A 162 19.85 36.10 -6.72
CA ALA A 162 20.47 37.37 -6.56
C ALA A 162 20.44 37.89 -5.08
N ALA A 163 19.46 37.38 -4.30
CA ALA A 163 19.33 37.70 -2.86
C ALA A 163 20.10 36.72 -1.95
N GLY A 164 20.80 35.74 -2.48
CA GLY A 164 21.57 34.76 -1.74
C GLY A 164 21.20 33.30 -2.00
N THR A 165 21.78 32.40 -1.20
CA THR A 165 21.61 30.95 -1.32
C THR A 165 20.48 30.46 -0.44
N VAL A 166 19.56 29.66 -1.03
CA VAL A 166 18.56 28.88 -0.31
C VAL A 166 19.14 27.50 -0.04
N PRO A 167 19.30 27.05 1.21
CA PRO A 167 19.86 25.72 1.49
C PRO A 167 18.84 24.61 1.14
N ALA A 168 19.37 23.44 0.79
CA ALA A 168 18.53 22.27 0.54
C ALA A 168 17.83 21.78 1.84
N ALA A 169 16.57 21.37 1.71
CA ALA A 169 15.81 20.76 2.80
C ALA A 169 16.43 19.41 3.22
N ARG A 170 16.39 19.13 4.52
CA ARG A 170 16.87 17.88 5.12
C ARG A 170 15.69 16.94 5.37
N VAL A 171 15.70 15.80 4.72
CA VAL A 171 14.66 14.77 4.84
C VAL A 171 15.20 13.57 5.60
N LEU A 172 14.50 13.16 6.65
CA LEU A 172 14.75 11.92 7.38
C LEU A 172 13.67 10.90 7.03
N VAL A 173 14.07 9.72 6.56
CA VAL A 173 13.16 8.59 6.32
C VAL A 173 13.35 7.54 7.39
N VAL A 174 12.28 7.22 8.11
CA VAL A 174 12.24 6.21 9.18
C VAL A 174 11.57 4.95 8.65
N GLY A 175 12.39 3.92 8.44
CA GLY A 175 12.04 2.69 7.74
C GLY A 175 12.45 2.74 6.26
N ALA A 176 13.33 1.80 5.86
CA ALA A 176 13.84 1.68 4.50
C ALA A 176 13.26 0.42 3.78
N GLY A 177 11.96 0.14 3.96
CA GLY A 177 11.22 -0.81 3.14
C GLY A 177 10.85 -0.20 1.77
N VAL A 178 9.99 -0.86 1.00
CA VAL A 178 9.60 -0.42 -0.36
C VAL A 178 9.14 1.05 -0.38
N ALA A 179 8.27 1.46 0.56
CA ALA A 179 7.81 2.84 0.67
C ALA A 179 8.95 3.80 1.04
N GLY A 180 9.78 3.42 2.01
CA GLY A 180 10.91 4.24 2.45
C GLY A 180 11.95 4.44 1.37
N LEU A 181 12.36 3.38 0.67
CA LEU A 181 13.30 3.46 -0.45
C LEU A 181 12.77 4.36 -1.59
N GLN A 182 11.48 4.25 -1.90
CA GLN A 182 10.88 5.15 -2.89
C GLN A 182 10.81 6.60 -2.40
N ALA A 183 10.53 6.82 -1.11
CA ALA A 183 10.56 8.16 -0.51
C ALA A 183 11.97 8.76 -0.61
N ILE A 184 13.02 7.99 -0.30
CA ILE A 184 14.43 8.39 -0.45
C ILE A 184 14.71 8.79 -1.90
N ALA A 185 14.39 7.91 -2.85
CA ALA A 185 14.62 8.17 -4.28
C ALA A 185 13.88 9.43 -4.76
N THR A 186 12.64 9.64 -4.31
CA THR A 186 11.84 10.80 -4.70
C THR A 186 12.40 12.08 -4.10
N ALA A 187 12.69 12.10 -2.80
CA ALA A 187 13.24 13.28 -2.12
C ALA A 187 14.61 13.68 -2.68
N LYS A 188 15.46 12.69 -2.99
CA LYS A 188 16.77 12.93 -3.66
C LYS A 188 16.60 13.58 -5.04
N ARG A 189 15.69 13.09 -5.88
CA ARG A 189 15.41 13.67 -7.19
C ARG A 189 14.87 15.10 -7.11
N LEU A 190 14.19 15.45 -6.02
CA LEU A 190 13.72 16.81 -5.75
C LEU A 190 14.77 17.71 -5.09
N GLY A 191 16.01 17.24 -4.96
CA GLY A 191 17.14 18.02 -4.49
C GLY A 191 17.31 18.08 -2.97
N ALA A 192 16.62 17.26 -2.20
CA ALA A 192 16.77 17.20 -0.75
C ALA A 192 18.07 16.49 -0.33
N ILE A 193 18.59 16.85 0.86
CA ILE A 193 19.60 16.09 1.59
C ILE A 193 18.89 15.02 2.39
N VAL A 194 19.06 13.73 2.01
CA VAL A 194 18.29 12.63 2.57
C VAL A 194 19.16 11.77 3.49
N SER A 195 18.64 11.53 4.70
CA SER A 195 19.12 10.51 5.63
C SER A 195 18.01 9.48 5.87
N ALA A 196 18.37 8.24 6.15
CA ALA A 196 17.40 7.20 6.46
C ALA A 196 17.91 6.27 7.55
N THR A 197 17.00 5.63 8.26
CA THR A 197 17.31 4.58 9.23
C THR A 197 16.36 3.40 9.08
N ASP A 198 16.89 2.20 9.33
CA ASP A 198 16.13 0.95 9.43
C ASP A 198 16.79 0.06 10.49
N VAL A 199 16.02 -0.80 11.12
CA VAL A 199 16.57 -1.79 12.07
C VAL A 199 17.32 -2.94 11.36
N ARG A 200 17.07 -3.11 10.06
CA ARG A 200 17.74 -4.10 9.21
C ARG A 200 18.98 -3.47 8.59
N LEU A 201 20.16 -3.96 8.94
CA LEU A 201 21.41 -3.47 8.38
C LEU A 201 21.54 -3.74 6.87
N THR A 202 20.84 -4.76 6.35
CA THR A 202 20.75 -5.07 4.91
C THR A 202 20.16 -3.91 4.09
N ALA A 203 19.37 -3.02 4.72
CA ALA A 203 18.83 -1.84 4.05
C ALA A 203 19.89 -0.76 3.77
N LYS A 204 21.07 -0.80 4.43
CA LYS A 204 22.11 0.22 4.29
C LYS A 204 22.57 0.39 2.84
N GLU A 205 22.95 -0.69 2.20
CA GLU A 205 23.42 -0.66 0.81
C GLU A 205 22.36 -0.09 -0.14
N GLN A 206 21.08 -0.46 0.07
CA GLN A 206 19.97 0.05 -0.74
C GLN A 206 19.76 1.56 -0.57
N VAL A 207 19.86 2.06 0.67
CA VAL A 207 19.76 3.50 0.97
C VAL A 207 20.90 4.28 0.34
N GLU A 208 22.13 3.79 0.49
CA GLU A 208 23.35 4.44 -0.02
C GLU A 208 23.39 4.42 -1.56
N SER A 209 22.91 3.36 -2.19
CA SER A 209 22.78 3.29 -3.67
C SER A 209 21.81 4.32 -4.24
N LEU A 210 20.80 4.75 -3.45
CA LEU A 210 19.89 5.84 -3.81
C LEU A 210 20.45 7.24 -3.48
N GLY A 211 21.69 7.32 -2.97
CA GLY A 211 22.34 8.56 -2.57
C GLY A 211 21.87 9.12 -1.23
N GLY A 212 21.19 8.32 -0.41
CA GLY A 212 20.85 8.66 0.96
C GLY A 212 21.99 8.31 1.94
N LYS A 213 22.04 8.99 3.10
CA LYS A 213 22.95 8.64 4.20
C LYS A 213 22.23 7.68 5.13
N PHE A 214 22.76 6.46 5.34
CA PHE A 214 22.21 5.56 6.33
C PHE A 214 22.66 5.91 7.74
N LEU A 215 21.69 6.04 8.65
CA LEU A 215 21.93 6.29 10.08
C LEU A 215 21.77 4.98 10.84
N THR A 216 22.80 4.59 11.58
CA THR A 216 22.80 3.36 12.37
C THR A 216 23.42 3.61 13.73
N VAL A 217 23.12 2.76 14.69
CA VAL A 217 23.71 2.74 16.03
C VAL A 217 24.97 1.88 15.99
N GLU A 218 26.05 2.34 16.58
CA GLU A 218 27.29 1.59 16.70
C GLU A 218 27.05 0.27 17.46
N GLY A 219 27.58 -0.86 16.92
CA GLY A 219 27.38 -2.20 17.49
C GLY A 219 25.97 -2.78 17.26
N SER A 220 25.18 -2.22 16.32
CA SER A 220 23.88 -2.78 16.00
C SER A 220 23.96 -4.14 15.31
N GLU A 221 23.16 -5.11 15.78
CA GLU A 221 22.94 -6.39 15.11
C GLU A 221 21.87 -6.25 14.02
N ASN A 222 21.90 -7.15 13.02
CA ASN A 222 20.87 -7.18 11.98
C ASN A 222 19.56 -7.73 12.55
N LEU A 223 18.55 -6.88 12.68
CA LEU A 223 17.22 -7.24 13.17
C LEU A 223 16.26 -7.54 11.99
N GLU A 224 16.55 -8.62 11.27
CA GLU A 224 15.75 -9.07 10.13
C GLU A 224 15.13 -10.44 10.39
N THR A 225 13.85 -10.64 9.97
CA THR A 225 13.19 -11.95 9.93
C THR A 225 13.54 -12.67 8.64
N LYS A 226 13.34 -14.01 8.58
CA LYS A 226 13.47 -14.79 7.33
C LYS A 226 12.61 -14.26 6.19
N GLY A 227 11.50 -13.54 6.47
CA GLY A 227 10.63 -12.92 5.48
C GLY A 227 11.03 -11.49 5.11
N GLY A 228 12.20 -10.98 5.51
CA GLY A 228 12.69 -9.62 5.19
C GLY A 228 11.98 -8.50 5.95
N TYR A 229 11.28 -8.80 7.04
CA TYR A 229 10.70 -7.80 7.93
C TYR A 229 11.58 -7.53 9.15
N ALA A 230 11.39 -6.35 9.77
CA ALA A 230 12.05 -5.99 11.01
C ALA A 230 11.61 -6.89 12.17
N LYS A 231 12.60 -7.34 12.99
CA LYS A 231 12.37 -7.94 14.30
C LYS A 231 12.21 -6.85 15.37
N GLU A 232 11.67 -7.23 16.50
CA GLU A 232 11.62 -6.37 17.68
C GLU A 232 13.03 -6.21 18.27
N ALA A 233 13.41 -4.94 18.54
CA ALA A 233 14.73 -4.59 19.07
C ALA A 233 14.76 -4.70 20.61
N GLY A 234 15.93 -5.07 21.16
CA GLY A 234 16.18 -5.04 22.60
C GLY A 234 16.20 -3.61 23.18
N GLU A 235 16.04 -3.47 24.49
CA GLU A 235 15.89 -2.18 25.17
C GLU A 235 17.11 -1.26 25.02
N ASP A 236 18.34 -1.80 25.08
CA ASP A 236 19.56 -0.99 24.92
C ASP A 236 19.70 -0.45 23.49
N PHE A 237 19.33 -1.24 22.50
CA PHE A 237 19.27 -0.79 21.10
C PHE A 237 18.24 0.33 20.94
N LYS A 238 17.04 0.16 21.52
CA LYS A 238 15.98 1.18 21.47
C LYS A 238 16.44 2.51 22.08
N LYS A 239 17.17 2.49 23.21
CA LYS A 239 17.70 3.70 23.84
C LYS A 239 18.72 4.41 22.95
N LYS A 240 19.71 3.70 22.41
CA LYS A 240 20.72 4.26 21.51
C LYS A 240 20.09 4.77 20.21
N GLN A 241 19.12 4.03 19.66
CA GLN A 241 18.36 4.43 18.48
C GLN A 241 17.57 5.73 18.75
N ALA A 242 16.91 5.82 19.91
CA ALA A 242 16.17 7.02 20.28
C ALA A 242 17.08 8.26 20.36
N GLN A 243 18.27 8.14 20.93
CA GLN A 243 19.26 9.23 20.99
C GLN A 243 19.74 9.66 19.60
N MET A 244 20.03 8.70 18.73
CA MET A 244 20.42 8.97 17.33
C MET A 244 19.30 9.68 16.58
N LEU A 245 18.06 9.20 16.76
CA LEU A 245 16.87 9.78 16.12
C LEU A 245 16.55 11.18 16.64
N GLU A 246 16.70 11.45 17.95
CA GLU A 246 16.52 12.79 18.51
C GLU A 246 17.46 13.79 17.84
N ASN A 247 18.73 13.43 17.68
CA ASN A 247 19.72 14.28 16.99
C ASN A 247 19.42 14.44 15.49
N ALA A 248 18.88 13.42 14.84
CA ALA A 248 18.53 13.49 13.42
C ALA A 248 17.25 14.32 13.21
N ALA A 249 16.21 14.11 14.03
CA ALA A 249 14.94 14.81 13.96
C ALA A 249 15.10 16.31 14.16
N SER A 250 15.88 16.75 15.15
CA SER A 250 16.12 18.18 15.42
C SER A 250 16.77 18.94 14.25
N LYS A 251 17.47 18.23 13.37
CA LYS A 251 18.12 18.79 12.17
C LYS A 251 17.28 18.65 10.90
N SER A 252 16.21 17.85 10.97
CA SER A 252 15.36 17.56 9.80
C SER A 252 14.30 18.64 9.60
N ASP A 253 14.01 18.90 8.35
CA ASP A 253 12.93 19.77 7.90
C ASP A 253 11.67 18.95 7.58
N ILE A 254 11.87 17.71 7.07
CA ILE A 254 10.80 16.76 6.77
C ILE A 254 11.18 15.39 7.34
N ILE A 255 10.23 14.71 8.00
CA ILE A 255 10.37 13.32 8.43
C ILE A 255 9.28 12.49 7.74
N ILE A 256 9.67 11.37 7.12
CA ILE A 256 8.74 10.40 6.52
C ILE A 256 8.82 9.09 7.28
N CYS A 257 7.75 8.73 7.95
CA CYS A 257 7.63 7.51 8.74
C CYS A 257 6.96 6.41 7.91
N THR A 258 7.65 5.27 7.78
CA THR A 258 7.17 4.12 6.99
C THR A 258 7.32 2.79 7.72
N ALA A 259 7.65 2.79 9.01
CA ALA A 259 7.94 1.59 9.78
C ALA A 259 6.65 0.85 10.16
N LEU A 260 6.47 -0.32 9.57
CA LEU A 260 5.32 -1.20 9.82
C LEU A 260 5.79 -2.61 10.16
N ILE A 261 5.12 -3.23 11.11
CA ILE A 261 5.30 -4.64 11.45
C ILE A 261 4.00 -5.37 11.08
N PRO A 262 4.02 -6.32 10.14
CA PRO A 262 2.81 -7.01 9.73
C PRO A 262 2.04 -7.64 10.88
N GLY A 263 0.73 -7.39 10.95
CA GLY A 263 -0.15 -7.95 11.98
C GLY A 263 0.00 -7.36 13.38
N LYS A 264 0.85 -6.32 13.57
CA LYS A 264 1.04 -5.65 14.86
C LYS A 264 0.75 -4.14 14.74
N PRO A 265 0.44 -3.47 15.85
CA PRO A 265 0.43 -2.00 15.89
C PRO A 265 1.78 -1.42 15.46
N ALA A 266 1.75 -0.27 14.80
CA ALA A 266 2.96 0.41 14.38
C ALA A 266 3.80 0.84 15.61
N PRO A 267 5.13 0.68 15.57
CA PRO A 267 5.98 1.12 16.67
C PRO A 267 5.99 2.66 16.74
N ARG A 268 5.83 3.22 17.93
CA ARG A 268 5.99 4.65 18.18
C ARG A 268 7.48 5.00 18.20
N ILE A 269 7.98 5.62 17.14
CA ILE A 269 9.42 5.89 16.95
C ILE A 269 9.74 7.35 17.18
N ILE A 270 8.92 8.26 16.67
CA ILE A 270 9.07 9.71 16.86
C ILE A 270 8.17 10.12 18.02
N ASN A 271 8.78 10.39 19.17
CA ASN A 271 8.06 10.76 20.38
C ASN A 271 7.82 12.29 20.47
N GLU A 272 7.10 12.70 21.51
CA GLU A 272 6.72 14.09 21.75
C GLU A 272 7.94 15.00 21.88
N LYS A 273 8.96 14.57 22.64
CA LYS A 273 10.20 15.33 22.86
C LYS A 273 10.95 15.56 21.55
N MET A 274 10.99 14.56 20.67
CA MET A 274 11.62 14.72 19.34
C MET A 274 10.89 15.78 18.51
N ILE A 275 9.55 15.76 18.52
CA ILE A 275 8.72 16.72 17.80
C ILE A 275 8.91 18.14 18.38
N ASP A 276 8.95 18.25 19.70
CA ASP A 276 9.15 19.53 20.40
C ASP A 276 10.49 20.18 20.07
N ASN A 277 11.51 19.38 19.72
CA ASN A 277 12.87 19.83 19.38
C ASN A 277 13.05 20.05 17.87
N MET A 278 12.04 19.78 17.03
CA MET A 278 12.10 20.10 15.61
C MET A 278 11.92 21.59 15.36
N LYS A 279 12.40 22.04 14.20
CA LYS A 279 12.23 23.45 13.77
C LYS A 279 10.75 23.73 13.49
N SER A 280 10.27 24.91 13.88
CA SER A 280 8.94 25.38 13.44
C SER A 280 8.85 25.41 11.90
N GLY A 281 7.72 24.99 11.36
CA GLY A 281 7.49 24.82 9.93
C GLY A 281 8.06 23.51 9.36
N SER A 282 8.56 22.60 10.21
CA SER A 282 8.88 21.23 9.79
C SER A 282 7.62 20.39 9.61
N VAL A 283 7.76 19.30 8.85
CA VAL A 283 6.66 18.41 8.49
C VAL A 283 7.02 16.96 8.85
N ILE A 284 6.07 16.23 9.41
CA ILE A 284 6.14 14.78 9.60
C ILE A 284 5.01 14.16 8.81
N PHE A 285 5.34 13.19 7.94
CA PHE A 285 4.34 12.37 7.26
C PHE A 285 4.36 10.95 7.82
N ASP A 286 3.22 10.49 8.35
CA ASP A 286 3.11 9.18 8.97
C ASP A 286 2.27 8.21 8.12
N LEU A 287 2.95 7.35 7.36
CA LEU A 287 2.30 6.28 6.57
C LEU A 287 1.73 5.16 7.43
N ALA A 288 2.13 5.08 8.70
CA ALA A 288 1.69 4.04 9.64
C ALA A 288 0.44 4.46 10.45
N VAL A 289 -0.14 5.63 10.18
CA VAL A 289 -1.21 6.24 11.00
C VAL A 289 -2.40 5.31 11.23
N THR A 290 -2.82 4.52 10.24
CA THR A 290 -3.96 3.59 10.36
C THR A 290 -3.67 2.37 11.25
N GLN A 291 -2.41 2.18 11.64
CA GLN A 291 -1.96 1.12 12.55
C GLN A 291 -1.43 1.68 13.88
N GLY A 292 -1.85 2.88 14.25
CA GLY A 292 -1.47 3.55 15.50
C GLY A 292 -0.39 4.63 15.33
N GLY A 293 0.27 4.69 14.19
CA GLY A 293 1.25 5.71 13.83
C GLY A 293 2.66 5.52 14.43
N ASN A 294 3.66 5.94 13.65
CA ASN A 294 5.05 5.98 14.11
C ASN A 294 5.40 7.29 14.85
N ALA A 295 4.64 8.36 14.62
CA ALA A 295 4.86 9.65 15.24
C ALA A 295 3.81 9.94 16.32
N ALA A 296 4.23 10.61 17.41
CA ALA A 296 3.30 11.15 18.38
C ALA A 296 2.36 12.16 17.71
N TYR A 297 1.16 12.27 18.23
CA TYR A 297 0.09 13.16 17.73
C TYR A 297 -0.40 12.82 16.29
N SER A 298 0.02 11.69 15.71
CA SER A 298 -0.46 11.24 14.41
C SER A 298 -1.94 10.85 14.50
N GLU A 299 -2.81 11.47 13.69
CA GLU A 299 -4.24 11.19 13.63
C GLU A 299 -4.66 10.91 12.18
N THR A 300 -5.49 9.88 12.00
CA THR A 300 -5.94 9.47 10.65
C THR A 300 -6.78 10.56 10.00
N ASP A 301 -6.44 10.87 8.73
CA ASP A 301 -7.07 11.87 7.87
C ASP A 301 -7.06 13.30 8.43
N LYS A 302 -6.02 13.61 9.24
CA LYS A 302 -5.81 14.96 9.79
C LYS A 302 -4.37 15.44 9.59
N ILE A 303 -4.22 16.75 9.64
CA ILE A 303 -2.95 17.45 9.86
C ILE A 303 -3.02 18.06 11.26
N VAL A 304 -2.20 17.53 12.16
CA VAL A 304 -2.08 18.04 13.53
C VAL A 304 -0.87 18.95 13.61
N VAL A 305 -1.02 20.13 14.22
CA VAL A 305 0.09 21.07 14.41
C VAL A 305 0.49 21.11 15.88
N LYS A 306 1.76 20.81 16.16
CA LYS A 306 2.37 20.90 17.50
C LYS A 306 3.64 21.71 17.46
N LYS A 307 3.71 22.79 18.22
CA LYS A 307 4.88 23.72 18.25
C LYS A 307 5.36 24.16 16.86
N GLY A 308 4.41 24.34 15.93
CA GLY A 308 4.71 24.72 14.55
C GLY A 308 5.16 23.56 13.65
N VAL A 309 5.20 22.33 14.14
CA VAL A 309 5.45 21.12 13.33
C VAL A 309 4.11 20.56 12.84
N LYS A 310 3.97 20.36 11.54
CA LYS A 310 2.79 19.73 10.91
C LYS A 310 2.97 18.21 10.88
N ILE A 311 2.03 17.48 11.45
CA ILE A 311 2.01 16.00 11.47
C ILE A 311 0.85 15.54 10.61
N ILE A 312 1.17 14.89 9.48
CA ILE A 312 0.23 14.51 8.44
C ILE A 312 -0.07 13.01 8.55
N GLY A 313 -1.35 12.67 8.76
CA GLY A 313 -1.83 11.29 8.80
C GLY A 313 -2.88 11.05 7.72
N ILE A 314 -2.50 10.55 6.54
CA ILE A 314 -3.45 10.20 5.48
C ILE A 314 -3.72 8.70 5.53
N GLY A 315 -4.97 8.32 5.84
CA GLY A 315 -5.39 6.93 6.03
C GLY A 315 -5.33 6.09 4.75
N ASN A 316 -5.67 6.66 3.60
CA ASN A 316 -5.53 6.01 2.29
C ASN A 316 -4.83 6.92 1.28
N VAL A 317 -3.50 6.86 1.30
CA VAL A 317 -2.65 7.65 0.40
C VAL A 317 -2.89 7.33 -1.08
N MET A 318 -3.37 6.11 -1.42
CA MET A 318 -3.67 5.72 -2.79
C MET A 318 -4.79 6.54 -3.41
N ASN A 319 -5.69 7.09 -2.61
CA ASN A 319 -6.74 7.99 -3.07
C ASN A 319 -6.23 9.36 -3.58
N LYS A 320 -4.95 9.66 -3.36
CA LYS A 320 -4.27 10.86 -3.90
C LYS A 320 -3.66 10.65 -5.30
N LEU A 321 -3.59 9.39 -5.76
CA LEU A 321 -3.12 9.01 -7.10
C LEU A 321 -3.87 7.75 -7.59
N PRO A 322 -5.21 7.77 -7.58
CA PRO A 322 -6.01 6.56 -7.76
C PRO A 322 -5.86 5.94 -9.15
N LEU A 323 -5.60 6.73 -10.19
CA LEU A 323 -5.40 6.23 -11.55
C LEU A 323 -4.15 5.35 -11.65
N THR A 324 -2.99 5.85 -11.18
CA THR A 324 -1.74 5.09 -11.20
C THR A 324 -1.82 3.86 -10.28
N ALA A 325 -2.42 4.03 -9.09
CA ALA A 325 -2.62 2.94 -8.15
C ALA A 325 -3.50 1.83 -8.73
N SER A 326 -4.58 2.19 -9.44
CA SER A 326 -5.46 1.23 -10.12
C SER A 326 -4.75 0.51 -11.26
N ASN A 327 -3.95 1.22 -12.06
CA ASN A 327 -3.20 0.61 -13.17
C ASN A 327 -2.22 -0.46 -12.69
N LEU A 328 -1.53 -0.22 -11.57
CA LEU A 328 -0.64 -1.22 -10.98
C LEU A 328 -1.42 -2.35 -10.31
N TYR A 329 -2.45 -2.00 -9.54
CA TYR A 329 -3.30 -2.98 -8.86
C TYR A 329 -3.96 -3.94 -9.86
N ALA A 330 -4.55 -3.42 -10.93
CA ALA A 330 -5.18 -4.23 -11.97
C ALA A 330 -4.20 -5.20 -12.66
N LYS A 331 -2.93 -4.80 -12.83
CA LYS A 331 -1.86 -5.70 -13.34
C LYS A 331 -1.52 -6.80 -12.34
N ASN A 332 -1.46 -6.48 -11.04
CA ASN A 332 -1.28 -7.50 -10.00
C ASN A 332 -2.44 -8.51 -9.99
N ILE A 333 -3.68 -8.02 -10.05
CA ILE A 333 -4.89 -8.85 -10.18
C ILE A 333 -4.81 -9.75 -11.42
N PHE A 334 -4.50 -9.19 -12.59
CA PHE A 334 -4.36 -9.97 -13.82
C PHE A 334 -3.32 -11.08 -13.66
N SER A 335 -2.17 -10.80 -13.05
CA SER A 335 -1.12 -11.80 -12.81
C SER A 335 -1.61 -12.93 -11.90
N PHE A 336 -2.37 -12.61 -10.85
CA PHE A 336 -2.96 -13.61 -9.97
C PHE A 336 -4.06 -14.42 -10.68
N VAL A 337 -4.95 -13.78 -11.43
CA VAL A 337 -5.99 -14.45 -12.23
C VAL A 337 -5.37 -15.42 -13.23
N ARG A 338 -4.26 -15.04 -13.87
CA ARG A 338 -3.52 -15.92 -14.79
C ARG A 338 -2.95 -17.16 -14.08
N ASN A 339 -2.54 -17.03 -12.81
CA ASN A 339 -2.08 -18.16 -11.99
C ASN A 339 -3.25 -19.07 -11.57
N LEU A 340 -4.42 -18.49 -11.32
CA LEU A 340 -5.61 -19.23 -10.86
C LEU A 340 -6.36 -19.91 -12.01
N TYR A 341 -6.25 -19.41 -13.26
CA TYR A 341 -7.04 -19.87 -14.40
C TYR A 341 -6.31 -20.90 -15.28
N SER A 342 -6.88 -22.08 -15.45
CA SER A 342 -6.41 -23.07 -16.41
C SER A 342 -7.07 -22.86 -17.77
N LYS A 343 -6.26 -22.54 -18.79
CA LYS A 343 -6.74 -22.41 -20.19
C LYS A 343 -7.21 -23.74 -20.76
N GLU A 344 -6.55 -24.85 -20.40
CA GLU A 344 -6.89 -26.19 -20.86
C GLU A 344 -8.26 -26.63 -20.35
N LYS A 345 -8.46 -26.49 -19.03
CA LYS A 345 -9.70 -26.84 -18.36
C LYS A 345 -10.79 -25.77 -18.52
N LYS A 346 -10.46 -24.59 -19.02
CA LYS A 346 -11.32 -23.40 -19.12
C LYS A 346 -12.04 -23.06 -17.80
N GLN A 347 -11.34 -23.23 -16.66
CA GLN A 347 -11.87 -23.00 -15.31
C GLN A 347 -10.82 -22.45 -14.35
N PHE A 348 -11.29 -21.86 -13.26
CA PHE A 348 -10.44 -21.51 -12.12
C PHE A 348 -10.11 -22.78 -11.32
N VAL A 349 -8.82 -23.00 -11.06
CA VAL A 349 -8.32 -24.20 -10.38
C VAL A 349 -7.66 -23.80 -9.07
N ILE A 350 -8.22 -24.31 -7.97
CA ILE A 350 -7.67 -24.08 -6.62
C ILE A 350 -6.71 -25.25 -6.33
N ASN A 351 -5.42 -25.04 -6.64
CA ASN A 351 -4.39 -26.01 -6.35
C ASN A 351 -3.75 -25.70 -4.99
N MET A 352 -4.04 -26.49 -3.97
CA MET A 352 -3.50 -26.32 -2.61
C MET A 352 -2.04 -26.70 -2.48
N GLU A 353 -1.42 -27.31 -3.48
CA GLU A 353 0.03 -27.54 -3.56
C GLU A 353 0.77 -26.28 -4.04
N ASP A 354 0.07 -25.38 -4.74
CA ASP A 354 0.63 -24.07 -5.10
C ASP A 354 0.69 -23.16 -3.87
N GLU A 355 1.90 -22.82 -3.43
CA GLU A 355 2.16 -21.97 -2.28
C GLU A 355 1.46 -20.60 -2.38
N ILE A 356 1.33 -20.04 -3.59
CA ILE A 356 0.62 -18.77 -3.82
C ILE A 356 -0.86 -18.93 -3.47
N ILE A 357 -1.50 -19.96 -3.99
CA ILE A 357 -2.93 -20.24 -3.75
C ILE A 357 -3.15 -20.58 -2.27
N LYS A 358 -2.34 -21.47 -1.71
CA LYS A 358 -2.44 -21.91 -0.32
C LYS A 358 -2.36 -20.76 0.67
N ASN A 359 -1.42 -19.83 0.48
CA ASN A 359 -1.22 -18.71 1.41
C ASN A 359 -2.29 -17.62 1.25
N THR A 360 -2.78 -17.38 0.03
CA THR A 360 -3.76 -16.31 -0.21
C THR A 360 -5.20 -16.72 0.06
N LEU A 361 -5.51 -18.02 0.05
CA LEU A 361 -6.86 -18.53 0.31
C LEU A 361 -7.19 -18.44 1.79
N ILE A 362 -8.05 -17.50 2.17
CA ILE A 362 -8.53 -17.32 3.56
C ILE A 362 -9.79 -18.14 3.84
N LYS A 363 -10.54 -18.49 2.81
CA LYS A 363 -11.73 -19.33 2.87
C LYS A 363 -11.92 -20.05 1.54
N GLY A 364 -12.00 -21.37 1.59
CA GLY A 364 -12.42 -22.24 0.49
C GLY A 364 -13.82 -22.79 0.71
N SER A 365 -14.55 -23.03 -0.38
CA SER A 365 -15.79 -23.84 -0.34
C SER A 365 -15.43 -25.31 -0.11
N ASN A 366 -16.08 -25.93 0.87
CA ASN A 366 -16.01 -27.37 1.09
C ASN A 366 -16.93 -28.11 0.11
#